data_2aad1039601dc54555986b756a3a208b
#
_entry.id   2aad1039601dc54555986b756a3a208b
#
_cell.length_a   1.000
_cell.length_b   1.000
_cell.length_c   1.000
_cell.angle_alpha   90.00
_cell.angle_beta   90.00
_cell.angle_gamma   90.00
#
_symmetry.space_group_name_H-M   'P 1'
#
loop_
_entity.id
_entity.type
_entity.pdbx_description
1 polymer ?
#
loop_
_entity_poly.entity_id
_entity_poly.type
_entity_poly.pdbx_seq_one_letter_code
_entity_poly.pdbx_strand_id
1 'polypeptide(L)'
;GGGRYRDEYASYPVIMLDFTAAASRDGAGAAAAIRGAVVRECARLLPLLAAPDLSRREVRLIERAARGVASDKEIDAALGVLIKLLQAAFDEQVVLLIDDYDAVCPKRLDAKDDGSVDSLESLSRMLFDTIADAGDSLRLTCLMCERPGHAEFALSQRGVSYRSATALSSWCDRWFGFSDDEVQVLLDCIGRNGCLDDAREWLEGYLLGGFYCSSPERVVAPTSVNGWRSILTERAEGPSPIMMSS
;
A
#
# COMPACT_ATOMS: atom_id res chain seq x y z
N GLY A 1 12.14 -10.67 18.45
CA GLY A 1 12.30 -9.22 18.66
C GLY A 1 11.03 -8.49 19.08
N GLY A 2 10.22 -9.02 20.01
CA GLY A 2 8.90 -8.49 20.34
C GLY A 2 8.81 -7.46 21.48
N GLY A 3 9.92 -6.87 21.94
CA GLY A 3 9.88 -6.00 23.11
C GLY A 3 9.75 -4.50 22.84
N ARG A 4 10.37 -4.03 21.76
CA ARG A 4 10.60 -2.58 21.56
C ARG A 4 9.36 -1.76 21.22
N TYR A 5 8.31 -2.37 20.66
CA TYR A 5 7.10 -1.70 20.18
C TYR A 5 5.82 -2.25 20.84
N ARG A 6 5.95 -2.91 21.99
CA ARG A 6 4.78 -3.45 22.71
C ARG A 6 3.79 -2.37 23.13
N ASP A 7 4.32 -1.23 23.55
CA ASP A 7 3.53 -0.11 24.03
C ASP A 7 2.82 0.65 22.89
N GLU A 8 3.23 0.44 21.65
CA GLU A 8 2.62 1.01 20.45
C GLU A 8 1.52 0.09 19.88
N TYR A 9 1.45 -1.16 20.33
CA TYR A 9 0.49 -2.14 19.80
C TYR A 9 -0.94 -1.80 20.24
N ALA A 10 -1.84 -1.65 19.26
CA ALA A 10 -3.25 -1.29 19.47
C ALA A 10 -3.47 0.06 20.19
N SER A 11 -2.46 0.97 20.15
CA SER A 11 -2.53 2.25 20.85
C SER A 11 -3.13 3.38 20.01
N TYR A 12 -3.23 3.19 18.69
CA TYR A 12 -3.68 4.24 17.76
C TYR A 12 -4.83 3.77 16.88
N PRO A 13 -5.77 4.66 16.53
CA PRO A 13 -6.73 4.37 15.46
C PRO A 13 -5.99 4.29 14.11
N VAL A 14 -6.34 3.30 13.29
CA VAL A 14 -5.68 3.02 12.01
C VAL A 14 -6.68 3.17 10.87
N ILE A 15 -6.31 4.00 9.89
CA ILE A 15 -6.94 4.05 8.56
C ILE A 15 -6.06 3.27 7.60
N MET A 16 -6.65 2.32 6.88
CA MET A 16 -5.94 1.53 5.87
C MET A 16 -6.65 1.61 4.52
N LEU A 17 -5.99 2.21 3.55
CA LEU A 17 -6.48 2.30 2.18
C LEU A 17 -5.67 1.33 1.30
N ASP A 18 -6.37 0.49 0.56
CA ASP A 18 -5.81 -0.43 -0.42
C ASP A 18 -6.28 -0.02 -1.81
N PHE A 19 -5.34 0.39 -2.65
CA PHE A 19 -5.58 0.84 -4.03
C PHE A 19 -5.24 -0.21 -5.09
N THR A 20 -4.94 -1.46 -4.70
CA THR A 20 -4.65 -2.57 -5.63
C THR A 20 -5.69 -2.69 -6.74
N ALA A 21 -6.98 -2.52 -6.40
CA ALA A 21 -8.06 -2.58 -7.39
C ALA A 21 -8.04 -1.45 -8.42
N ALA A 22 -7.31 -0.36 -8.17
CA ALA A 22 -7.13 0.74 -9.10
C ALA A 22 -5.92 0.55 -10.02
N ALA A 23 -4.90 -0.19 -9.58
CA ALA A 23 -3.62 -0.35 -10.28
C ALA A 23 -3.78 -0.96 -11.68
N SER A 24 -4.79 -1.84 -11.89
CA SER A 24 -5.08 -2.50 -13.15
C SER A 24 -6.11 -1.78 -14.03
N ARG A 25 -6.59 -0.59 -13.62
CA ARG A 25 -7.67 0.16 -14.29
C ARG A 25 -7.14 1.41 -14.98
N ASP A 26 -7.90 1.89 -15.94
CA ASP A 26 -7.68 3.20 -16.57
C ASP A 26 -8.36 4.33 -15.79
N GLY A 27 -7.98 5.54 -16.08
CA GLY A 27 -8.37 6.79 -15.48
C GLY A 27 -9.65 6.82 -14.63
N ALA A 28 -10.84 6.82 -15.25
CA ALA A 28 -12.12 6.90 -14.54
C ALA A 28 -12.39 5.66 -13.67
N GLY A 29 -12.02 4.48 -14.14
CA GLY A 29 -12.13 3.22 -13.40
C GLY A 29 -11.21 3.18 -12.19
N ALA A 30 -9.99 3.70 -12.31
CA ALA A 30 -9.04 3.83 -11.21
C ALA A 30 -9.55 4.84 -10.17
N ALA A 31 -10.03 6.02 -10.59
CA ALA A 31 -10.61 7.02 -9.71
C ALA A 31 -11.79 6.46 -8.90
N ALA A 32 -12.71 5.73 -9.55
CA ALA A 32 -13.83 5.08 -8.87
C ALA A 32 -13.37 4.01 -7.87
N ALA A 33 -12.32 3.23 -8.19
CA ALA A 33 -11.78 2.21 -7.30
C ALA A 33 -11.11 2.82 -6.05
N ILE A 34 -10.38 3.93 -6.21
CA ILE A 34 -9.77 4.69 -5.11
C ILE A 34 -10.85 5.25 -4.17
N ARG A 35 -11.88 5.91 -4.71
CA ARG A 35 -13.04 6.37 -3.93
C ARG A 35 -13.74 5.21 -3.23
N GLY A 36 -13.87 4.08 -3.91
CA GLY A 36 -14.39 2.85 -3.33
C GLY A 36 -13.59 2.35 -2.11
N ALA A 37 -12.27 2.50 -2.10
CA ALA A 37 -11.44 2.19 -0.94
C ALA A 37 -11.76 3.11 0.25
N VAL A 38 -11.90 4.42 0.01
CA VAL A 38 -12.29 5.39 1.05
C VAL A 38 -13.68 5.06 1.60
N VAL A 39 -14.65 4.73 0.74
CA VAL A 39 -16.02 4.33 1.15
C VAL A 39 -15.99 3.10 2.06
N ARG A 40 -15.24 2.06 1.69
CA ARG A 40 -15.09 0.84 2.52
C ARG A 40 -14.49 1.17 3.88
N GLU A 41 -13.50 2.04 3.90
CA GLU A 41 -12.84 2.41 5.14
C GLU A 41 -13.74 3.27 6.04
N CYS A 42 -14.50 4.19 5.47
CA CYS A 42 -15.57 4.90 6.18
C CYS A 42 -16.57 3.94 6.82
N ALA A 43 -17.01 2.91 6.08
CA ALA A 43 -17.95 1.92 6.60
C ALA A 43 -17.35 1.08 7.73
N ARG A 44 -16.07 0.70 7.63
CA ARG A 44 -15.36 -0.06 8.66
C ARG A 44 -15.21 0.72 9.97
N LEU A 45 -14.91 2.01 9.87
CA LEU A 45 -14.59 2.86 11.02
C LEU A 45 -15.81 3.61 11.60
N LEU A 46 -16.92 3.69 10.87
CA LEU A 46 -18.14 4.35 11.33
C LEU A 46 -18.60 3.92 12.73
N PRO A 47 -18.59 2.62 13.11
CA PRO A 47 -19.01 2.20 14.47
C PRO A 47 -18.16 2.80 15.59
N LEU A 48 -16.94 3.24 15.30
CA LEU A 48 -16.03 3.85 16.27
C LEU A 48 -16.33 5.34 16.51
N LEU A 49 -17.17 5.96 15.68
CA LEU A 49 -17.52 7.40 15.73
C LEU A 49 -18.81 7.65 16.53
N ALA A 50 -19.06 6.88 17.56
CA ALA A 50 -20.27 7.00 18.40
C ALA A 50 -20.14 7.97 19.59
N ALA A 51 -18.98 8.64 19.73
CA ALA A 51 -18.74 9.58 20.83
C ALA A 51 -19.66 10.81 20.73
N PRO A 52 -20.28 11.27 21.86
CA PRO A 52 -21.29 12.32 21.84
C PRO A 52 -20.76 13.69 21.44
N ASP A 53 -19.47 13.93 21.66
CA ASP A 53 -18.81 15.22 21.45
C ASP A 53 -18.35 15.44 20.01
N LEU A 54 -18.51 14.43 19.13
CA LEU A 54 -18.13 14.55 17.75
C LEU A 54 -19.08 15.46 16.95
N SER A 55 -18.52 16.15 15.98
CA SER A 55 -19.28 17.00 15.05
C SER A 55 -20.32 16.18 14.28
N ARG A 56 -21.60 16.37 14.59
CA ARG A 56 -22.71 15.66 13.93
C ARG A 56 -22.73 15.86 12.41
N ARG A 57 -22.25 17.00 11.94
CA ARG A 57 -22.17 17.28 10.50
C ARG A 57 -21.13 16.40 9.83
N GLU A 58 -19.98 16.28 10.45
CA GLU A 58 -18.86 15.47 9.95
C GLU A 58 -19.16 13.97 10.03
N VAL A 59 -19.74 13.50 11.14
CA VAL A 59 -20.20 12.11 11.28
C VAL A 59 -21.23 11.78 10.20
N ARG A 60 -22.19 12.65 9.89
CA ARG A 60 -23.16 12.44 8.79
C ARG A 60 -22.49 12.34 7.42
N LEU A 61 -21.40 13.06 7.17
CA LEU A 61 -20.65 12.93 5.94
C LEU A 61 -20.06 11.51 5.83
N ILE A 62 -19.45 11.01 6.90
CA ILE A 62 -18.91 9.64 6.94
C ILE A 62 -20.03 8.60 6.80
N GLU A 63 -21.18 8.79 7.46
CA GLU A 63 -22.36 7.93 7.28
C GLU A 63 -22.83 7.87 5.83
N ARG A 64 -22.89 9.01 5.14
CA ARG A 64 -23.29 9.09 3.72
C ARG A 64 -22.26 8.38 2.83
N ALA A 65 -20.97 8.62 3.07
CA ALA A 65 -19.89 7.93 2.38
C ALA A 65 -19.98 6.41 2.59
N ALA A 66 -20.09 5.96 3.84
CA ALA A 66 -20.20 4.54 4.19
C ALA A 66 -21.39 3.81 3.52
N ARG A 67 -22.50 4.54 3.27
CA ARG A 67 -23.71 4.02 2.58
C ARG A 67 -23.61 4.11 1.05
N GLY A 68 -22.56 4.69 0.50
CA GLY A 68 -22.40 4.89 -0.94
C GLY A 68 -23.38 5.91 -1.55
N VAL A 69 -23.93 6.84 -0.73
CA VAL A 69 -24.85 7.90 -1.16
C VAL A 69 -24.25 9.31 -1.13
N ALA A 70 -22.96 9.40 -0.81
CA ALA A 70 -22.19 10.63 -0.92
C ALA A 70 -21.77 10.89 -2.37
N SER A 71 -21.69 12.18 -2.73
CA SER A 71 -21.12 12.59 -4.01
C SER A 71 -19.60 12.35 -4.03
N ASP A 72 -19.00 12.29 -5.20
CA ASP A 72 -17.54 12.16 -5.38
C ASP A 72 -16.78 13.20 -4.57
N LYS A 73 -17.24 14.47 -4.60
CA LYS A 73 -16.63 15.56 -3.81
C LYS A 73 -16.71 15.34 -2.30
N GLU A 74 -17.79 14.74 -1.82
CA GLU A 74 -17.93 14.39 -0.40
C GLU A 74 -17.02 13.22 -0.04
N ILE A 75 -16.87 12.23 -0.92
CA ILE A 75 -15.95 11.09 -0.74
C ILE A 75 -14.50 11.59 -0.74
N ASP A 76 -14.17 12.48 -1.65
CA ASP A 76 -12.83 13.08 -1.73
C ASP A 76 -12.46 13.84 -0.43
N ALA A 77 -13.43 14.47 0.24
CA ALA A 77 -13.21 15.13 1.53
C ALA A 77 -13.25 14.16 2.74
N ALA A 78 -13.78 12.95 2.56
CA ALA A 78 -14.07 12.04 3.68
C ALA A 78 -12.83 11.58 4.42
N LEU A 79 -11.68 11.39 3.75
CA LEU A 79 -10.43 10.96 4.40
C LEU A 79 -9.97 11.97 5.45
N GLY A 80 -9.92 13.26 5.11
CA GLY A 80 -9.52 14.30 6.04
C GLY A 80 -10.49 14.46 7.22
N VAL A 81 -11.79 14.31 6.96
CA VAL A 81 -12.82 14.32 8.00
C VAL A 81 -12.67 13.11 8.92
N LEU A 82 -12.43 11.92 8.36
CA LEU A 82 -12.26 10.68 9.12
C LEU A 82 -11.05 10.74 10.06
N ILE A 83 -9.92 11.30 9.60
CA ILE A 83 -8.73 11.51 10.43
C ILE A 83 -9.08 12.38 11.66
N LYS A 84 -9.74 13.52 11.45
CA LYS A 84 -10.12 14.43 12.52
C LYS A 84 -11.09 13.80 13.52
N LEU A 85 -12.10 13.08 13.02
CA LEU A 85 -13.08 12.42 13.87
C LEU A 85 -12.46 11.29 14.71
N LEU A 86 -11.55 10.49 14.13
CA LEU A 86 -10.85 9.45 14.88
C LEU A 86 -9.92 10.05 15.94
N GLN A 87 -9.17 11.09 15.60
CA GLN A 87 -8.35 11.78 16.58
C GLN A 87 -9.20 12.29 17.75
N ALA A 88 -10.34 12.93 17.47
CA ALA A 88 -11.22 13.44 18.51
C ALA A 88 -11.90 12.32 19.33
N ALA A 89 -12.26 11.20 18.68
CA ALA A 89 -12.93 10.09 19.36
C ALA A 89 -12.02 9.30 20.30
N PHE A 90 -10.74 9.21 19.98
CA PHE A 90 -9.76 8.43 20.74
C PHE A 90 -8.81 9.28 21.58
N ASP A 91 -8.81 10.61 21.40
CA ASP A 91 -7.81 11.52 21.94
C ASP A 91 -6.36 11.10 21.62
N GLU A 92 -6.18 10.47 20.46
CA GLU A 92 -4.92 9.89 19.98
C GLU A 92 -4.69 10.22 18.51
N GLN A 93 -3.43 10.34 18.12
CA GLN A 93 -3.05 10.54 16.73
C GLN A 93 -3.44 9.31 15.89
N VAL A 94 -3.69 9.52 14.60
CA VAL A 94 -4.11 8.48 13.65
C VAL A 94 -2.92 7.91 12.90
N VAL A 95 -2.90 6.60 12.68
CA VAL A 95 -1.98 5.94 11.74
C VAL A 95 -2.68 5.80 10.39
N LEU A 96 -2.07 6.33 9.33
CA LEU A 96 -2.56 6.22 7.95
C LEU A 96 -1.65 5.29 7.15
N LEU A 97 -2.20 4.20 6.67
CA LEU A 97 -1.52 3.23 5.81
C LEU A 97 -2.18 3.25 4.43
N ILE A 98 -1.39 3.39 3.37
CA ILE A 98 -1.88 3.38 1.99
C ILE A 98 -1.03 2.41 1.18
N ASP A 99 -1.66 1.35 0.69
CA ASP A 99 -1.04 0.38 -0.19
C ASP A 99 -1.34 0.71 -1.65
N ASP A 100 -0.38 0.42 -2.54
CA ASP A 100 -0.43 0.74 -3.98
C ASP A 100 -0.77 2.23 -4.25
N TYR A 101 -0.20 3.16 -3.46
CA TYR A 101 -0.53 4.58 -3.60
C TYR A 101 -0.21 5.14 -5.00
N ASP A 102 0.71 4.54 -5.74
CA ASP A 102 1.07 4.95 -7.10
C ASP A 102 -0.05 4.68 -8.12
N ALA A 103 -1.12 3.98 -7.73
CA ALA A 103 -2.33 3.87 -8.52
C ALA A 103 -3.04 5.23 -8.72
N VAL A 104 -2.83 6.22 -7.84
CA VAL A 104 -3.34 7.60 -8.05
C VAL A 104 -2.46 8.41 -9.02
N CYS A 105 -1.28 7.89 -9.38
CA CYS A 105 -0.38 8.59 -10.27
C CYS A 105 -0.74 8.30 -11.73
N PRO A 106 -0.95 9.32 -12.57
CA PRO A 106 -1.25 9.11 -13.98
C PRO A 106 -0.14 8.31 -14.63
N LYS A 107 -0.47 7.16 -15.21
CA LYS A 107 0.46 6.42 -16.06
C LYS A 107 0.64 7.22 -17.33
N ARG A 108 1.82 7.79 -17.53
CA ARG A 108 2.20 8.61 -18.69
C ARG A 108 2.40 7.78 -19.97
N LEU A 109 1.61 6.75 -20.20
CA LEU A 109 1.69 5.90 -21.39
C LEU A 109 0.37 6.00 -22.15
N ASP A 110 0.44 6.62 -23.32
CA ASP A 110 -0.57 6.58 -24.38
C ASP A 110 -1.97 7.12 -24.05
N ALA A 111 -2.09 8.05 -23.13
CA ALA A 111 -3.34 8.71 -22.84
C ALA A 111 -3.81 9.52 -24.05
N LYS A 112 -4.73 8.98 -24.80
CA LYS A 112 -5.69 9.82 -25.51
C LYS A 112 -6.37 10.66 -24.44
N ASP A 113 -6.28 11.96 -24.59
CA ASP A 113 -6.77 12.99 -23.68
C ASP A 113 -8.32 12.88 -23.55
N ASP A 114 -8.77 12.06 -22.60
CA ASP A 114 -10.19 11.79 -22.36
C ASP A 114 -10.69 12.38 -21.02
N GLY A 115 -9.90 13.26 -20.39
CA GLY A 115 -10.22 13.86 -19.09
C GLY A 115 -10.03 12.91 -17.89
N SER A 116 -9.61 11.66 -18.12
CA SER A 116 -9.41 10.68 -17.06
C SER A 116 -8.11 10.95 -16.28
N VAL A 117 -7.12 11.53 -16.95
CA VAL A 117 -5.85 11.97 -16.35
C VAL A 117 -6.11 13.08 -15.34
N ASP A 118 -6.95 14.06 -15.68
CA ASP A 118 -7.32 15.18 -14.80
C ASP A 118 -7.97 14.69 -13.49
N SER A 119 -8.79 13.64 -13.58
CA SER A 119 -9.45 13.05 -12.40
C SER A 119 -8.44 12.41 -11.45
N LEU A 120 -7.45 11.67 -11.96
CA LEU A 120 -6.41 11.05 -11.14
C LEU A 120 -5.45 12.08 -10.57
N GLU A 121 -5.07 13.09 -11.35
CA GLU A 121 -4.25 14.20 -10.86
C GLU A 121 -4.95 14.97 -9.73
N SER A 122 -6.25 15.19 -9.86
CA SER A 122 -7.06 15.83 -8.82
C SER A 122 -7.11 14.99 -7.54
N LEU A 123 -7.32 13.66 -7.65
CA LEU A 123 -7.30 12.74 -6.51
C LEU A 123 -5.91 12.65 -5.87
N SER A 124 -4.87 12.58 -6.67
CA SER A 124 -3.48 12.59 -6.18
C SER A 124 -3.19 13.86 -5.38
N ARG A 125 -3.53 15.01 -5.95
CA ARG A 125 -3.37 16.31 -5.28
C ARG A 125 -4.13 16.35 -3.97
N MET A 126 -5.40 15.97 -3.97
CA MET A 126 -6.26 15.94 -2.79
C MET A 126 -5.70 15.01 -1.70
N LEU A 127 -5.20 13.82 -2.07
CA LEU A 127 -4.59 12.89 -1.12
C LEU A 127 -3.38 13.51 -0.41
N PHE A 128 -2.45 14.10 -1.17
CA PHE A 128 -1.26 14.70 -0.58
C PHE A 128 -1.55 16.01 0.16
N ASP A 129 -2.55 16.80 -0.28
CA ASP A 129 -3.05 17.96 0.49
C ASP A 129 -3.66 17.49 1.82
N THR A 130 -4.47 16.43 1.81
CA THR A 130 -5.04 15.84 3.02
C THR A 130 -3.96 15.38 4.01
N ILE A 131 -2.90 14.72 3.53
CA ILE A 131 -1.77 14.28 4.38
C ILE A 131 -1.05 15.49 4.97
N ALA A 132 -0.80 16.52 4.18
CA ALA A 132 -0.13 17.73 4.64
C ALA A 132 -0.98 18.52 5.65
N ASP A 133 -2.27 18.67 5.37
CA ASP A 133 -3.22 19.40 6.23
C ASP A 133 -3.52 18.67 7.54
N ALA A 134 -3.44 17.33 7.54
CA ALA A 134 -3.63 16.55 8.74
C ALA A 134 -2.51 16.74 9.77
N GLY A 135 -1.29 17.03 9.34
CA GLY A 135 -0.17 17.46 10.19
C GLY A 135 -0.05 16.65 11.47
N ASP A 136 -0.19 17.34 12.62
CA ASP A 136 -0.07 16.74 13.95
C ASP A 136 -1.19 15.74 14.31
N SER A 137 -2.23 15.62 13.50
CA SER A 137 -3.27 14.60 13.69
C SER A 137 -2.78 13.21 13.29
N LEU A 138 -1.68 13.12 12.53
CA LEU A 138 -1.10 11.85 12.08
C LEU A 138 0.13 11.45 12.91
N ARG A 139 0.09 10.29 13.54
CA ARG A 139 1.22 9.65 14.21
C ARG A 139 2.23 9.12 13.20
N LEU A 140 1.72 8.51 12.14
CA LEU A 140 2.50 7.90 11.07
C LEU A 140 1.66 7.89 9.80
N THR A 141 2.28 8.24 8.68
CA THR A 141 1.77 7.91 7.35
C THR A 141 2.75 6.96 6.67
N CYS A 142 2.27 5.81 6.23
CA CYS A 142 3.05 4.86 5.45
C CYS A 142 2.44 4.71 4.06
N LEU A 143 3.20 5.10 3.04
CA LEU A 143 2.83 4.97 1.64
C LEU A 143 3.64 3.83 1.03
N MET A 144 2.97 2.77 0.58
CA MET A 144 3.59 1.62 -0.06
C MET A 144 3.32 1.65 -1.56
N CYS A 145 4.32 1.32 -2.37
CA CYS A 145 4.22 1.35 -3.81
C CYS A 145 5.35 0.57 -4.50
N GLU A 146 5.16 0.29 -5.76
CA GLU A 146 6.23 -0.22 -6.63
C GLU A 146 7.16 0.90 -7.16
N ARG A 147 6.64 2.13 -7.31
CA ARG A 147 7.33 3.28 -7.94
C ARG A 147 7.31 4.52 -7.04
N PRO A 148 8.38 4.78 -6.27
CA PRO A 148 8.35 5.78 -5.20
C PRO A 148 8.36 7.25 -5.63
N GLY A 149 8.93 7.62 -6.77
CA GLY A 149 9.30 9.01 -7.08
C GLY A 149 8.20 10.08 -7.03
N HIS A 150 6.93 9.72 -7.23
CA HIS A 150 5.83 10.70 -7.26
C HIS A 150 5.48 11.25 -5.87
N ALA A 151 5.41 10.39 -4.85
CA ALA A 151 5.09 10.84 -3.49
C ALA A 151 6.19 11.72 -2.90
N GLU A 152 7.44 11.39 -3.16
CA GLU A 152 8.59 12.18 -2.71
C GLU A 152 8.50 13.62 -3.19
N PHE A 153 8.22 13.81 -4.47
CA PHE A 153 8.02 15.14 -5.05
C PHE A 153 6.79 15.84 -4.45
N ALA A 154 5.65 15.15 -4.38
CA ALA A 154 4.38 15.71 -3.89
C ALA A 154 4.46 16.16 -2.42
N LEU A 155 5.11 15.38 -1.56
CA LEU A 155 5.33 15.69 -0.14
C LEU A 155 6.32 16.84 0.04
N SER A 156 7.42 16.84 -0.73
CA SER A 156 8.42 17.92 -0.68
C SER A 156 7.80 19.27 -1.04
N GLN A 157 6.95 19.32 -2.07
CA GLN A 157 6.27 20.55 -2.48
C GLN A 157 5.34 21.12 -1.40
N ARG A 158 4.91 20.29 -0.45
CA ARG A 158 4.04 20.66 0.69
C ARG A 158 4.81 20.87 1.99
N GLY A 159 6.13 20.79 1.95
CA GLY A 159 6.98 20.93 3.14
C GLY A 159 6.84 19.77 4.15
N VAL A 160 6.29 18.64 3.72
CA VAL A 160 6.16 17.45 4.57
C VAL A 160 7.47 16.69 4.58
N SER A 161 8.02 16.47 5.78
CA SER A 161 9.21 15.64 5.98
C SER A 161 8.85 14.16 5.81
N TYR A 162 9.63 13.43 5.05
CA TYR A 162 9.43 12.01 4.81
C TYR A 162 10.76 11.24 4.86
N ARG A 163 10.63 9.92 5.03
CA ARG A 163 11.74 8.97 4.89
C ARG A 163 11.38 7.94 3.84
N SER A 164 12.15 7.91 2.77
CA SER A 164 12.01 6.89 1.73
C SER A 164 12.81 5.64 2.08
N ALA A 165 12.23 4.49 1.77
CA ALA A 165 12.85 3.19 1.89
C ALA A 165 12.52 2.33 0.69
N THR A 166 13.50 1.61 0.21
CA THR A 166 13.32 0.59 -0.83
C THR A 166 13.77 -0.77 -0.29
N ALA A 167 13.44 -1.84 -0.99
CA ALA A 167 13.93 -3.16 -0.68
C ALA A 167 15.48 -3.25 -0.63
N LEU A 168 16.18 -2.27 -1.21
CA LEU A 168 17.64 -2.17 -1.21
C LEU A 168 18.19 -1.28 -0.09
N SER A 169 17.34 -0.67 0.72
CA SER A 169 17.77 0.19 1.82
C SER A 169 18.32 -0.64 2.97
N SER A 170 19.58 -0.43 3.35
CA SER A 170 20.31 -1.24 4.33
C SER A 170 19.66 -1.38 5.72
N TRP A 171 18.70 -0.52 6.06
CA TRP A 171 17.98 -0.59 7.33
C TRP A 171 16.70 -1.41 7.27
N CYS A 172 16.20 -1.75 6.06
CA CYS A 172 14.97 -2.51 5.88
C CYS A 172 15.10 -3.66 4.87
N ASP A 173 16.22 -3.79 4.14
CA ASP A 173 16.47 -4.83 3.13
C ASP A 173 16.20 -6.24 3.65
N ARG A 174 16.57 -6.52 4.90
CA ARG A 174 16.35 -7.82 5.56
C ARG A 174 14.87 -8.18 5.78
N TRP A 175 13.94 -7.26 5.53
CA TRP A 175 12.50 -7.48 5.69
C TRP A 175 11.79 -7.74 4.35
N PHE A 176 12.51 -7.62 3.25
CA PHE A 176 12.00 -7.90 1.91
C PHE A 176 12.56 -9.22 1.38
N GLY A 177 11.68 -9.98 0.69
CA GLY A 177 12.04 -11.30 0.21
C GLY A 177 12.21 -12.32 1.34
N PHE A 178 12.81 -13.45 1.02
CA PHE A 178 13.05 -14.56 1.95
C PHE A 178 14.54 -14.80 2.15
N SER A 179 14.93 -15.13 3.36
CA SER A 179 16.27 -15.66 3.64
C SER A 179 16.37 -17.12 3.20
N ASP A 180 17.58 -17.62 3.06
CA ASP A 180 17.82 -19.04 2.75
C ASP A 180 17.15 -19.98 3.74
N ASP A 181 17.21 -19.66 5.03
CA ASP A 181 16.56 -20.47 6.08
C ASP A 181 15.04 -20.49 5.91
N GLU A 182 14.43 -19.34 5.57
CA GLU A 182 12.99 -19.25 5.29
C GLU A 182 12.61 -20.04 4.02
N VAL A 183 13.42 -19.95 2.96
CA VAL A 183 13.23 -20.73 1.74
C VAL A 183 13.37 -22.21 2.02
N GLN A 184 14.37 -22.63 2.81
CA GLN A 184 14.54 -24.04 3.18
C GLN A 184 13.31 -24.58 3.93
N VAL A 185 12.75 -23.80 4.88
CA VAL A 185 11.51 -24.19 5.57
C VAL A 185 10.35 -24.34 4.60
N LEU A 186 10.20 -23.44 3.62
CA LEU A 186 9.16 -23.55 2.61
C LEU A 186 9.35 -24.80 1.70
N LEU A 187 10.58 -25.06 1.29
CA LEU A 187 10.93 -26.26 0.51
C LEU A 187 10.63 -27.55 1.27
N ASP A 188 10.97 -27.61 2.54
CA ASP A 188 10.69 -28.74 3.42
C ASP A 188 9.17 -28.98 3.55
N CYS A 189 8.38 -27.90 3.70
CA CYS A 189 6.92 -27.98 3.78
C CYS A 189 6.27 -28.59 2.52
N ILE A 190 6.89 -28.43 1.35
CA ILE A 190 6.39 -28.99 0.08
C ILE A 190 7.12 -30.29 -0.34
N GLY A 191 7.96 -30.86 0.55
CA GLY A 191 8.67 -32.11 0.31
C GLY A 191 9.85 -32.00 -0.67
N ARG A 192 10.42 -30.81 -0.86
CA ARG A 192 11.55 -30.52 -1.73
C ARG A 192 12.85 -30.29 -0.95
N ASN A 193 13.14 -31.17 0.02
CA ASN A 193 14.34 -31.09 0.82
C ASN A 193 15.59 -31.15 -0.07
N GLY A 194 16.56 -30.28 0.19
CA GLY A 194 17.82 -30.22 -0.56
C GLY A 194 17.79 -29.48 -1.89
N CYS A 195 16.67 -28.79 -2.23
CA CYS A 195 16.53 -28.02 -3.47
C CYS A 195 16.83 -26.52 -3.30
N LEU A 196 17.54 -26.11 -2.23
CA LEU A 196 17.81 -24.70 -1.98
C LEU A 196 18.67 -24.04 -3.07
N ASP A 197 19.71 -24.75 -3.55
CA ASP A 197 20.57 -24.23 -4.61
C ASP A 197 19.82 -24.08 -5.94
N ASP A 198 18.94 -25.03 -6.22
CA ASP A 198 18.04 -24.94 -7.37
C ASP A 198 17.10 -23.73 -7.28
N ALA A 199 16.54 -23.47 -6.09
CA ALA A 199 15.67 -22.33 -5.85
C ALA A 199 16.42 -21.00 -6.02
N ARG A 200 17.67 -20.92 -5.55
CA ARG A 200 18.54 -19.74 -5.74
C ARG A 200 18.80 -19.49 -7.23
N GLU A 201 19.21 -20.50 -7.98
CA GLU A 201 19.47 -20.39 -9.43
C GLU A 201 18.24 -19.90 -10.20
N TRP A 202 17.03 -20.34 -9.80
CA TRP A 202 15.78 -19.93 -10.42
C TRP A 202 15.37 -18.49 -10.12
N LEU A 203 15.72 -17.99 -8.95
CA LEU A 203 15.28 -16.69 -8.46
C LEU A 203 16.38 -15.62 -8.53
N GLU A 204 17.59 -16.04 -8.96
CA GLU A 204 18.67 -15.12 -9.22
C GLU A 204 18.28 -14.17 -10.38
N GLY A 205 18.39 -12.88 -10.14
CA GLY A 205 18.11 -11.84 -11.14
C GLY A 205 16.68 -11.35 -11.21
N TYR A 206 15.82 -11.69 -10.24
CA TYR A 206 14.51 -11.05 -10.13
C TYR A 206 14.63 -9.55 -9.91
N LEU A 207 13.86 -8.77 -10.69
CA LEU A 207 13.81 -7.31 -10.56
C LEU A 207 12.88 -6.91 -9.42
N LEU A 208 13.39 -6.17 -8.45
CA LEU A 208 12.62 -5.48 -7.44
C LEU A 208 12.55 -3.99 -7.79
N GLY A 209 11.35 -3.50 -8.10
CA GLY A 209 11.15 -2.08 -8.39
C GLY A 209 12.05 -1.54 -9.52
N GLY A 210 12.37 -2.35 -10.53
CA GLY A 210 13.26 -1.99 -11.63
C GLY A 210 14.76 -2.18 -11.36
N PHE A 211 15.14 -2.74 -10.20
CA PHE A 211 16.53 -3.03 -9.85
C PHE A 211 16.75 -4.53 -9.71
N TYR A 212 17.90 -5.02 -10.17
CA TYR A 212 18.30 -6.40 -9.90
C TYR A 212 18.63 -6.55 -8.41
N CYS A 213 17.98 -7.50 -7.75
CA CYS A 213 18.34 -7.86 -6.41
C CYS A 213 19.59 -8.75 -6.45
N SER A 214 20.73 -8.17 -6.13
CA SER A 214 22.04 -8.85 -6.03
C SER A 214 22.46 -9.05 -4.58
N SER A 215 21.51 -9.01 -3.63
CA SER A 215 21.88 -9.29 -2.23
C SER A 215 22.25 -10.77 -2.10
N PRO A 216 23.49 -11.11 -1.72
CA PRO A 216 23.90 -12.50 -1.55
C PRO A 216 23.18 -13.21 -0.38
N GLU A 217 22.44 -12.46 0.42
CA GLU A 217 21.83 -12.98 1.65
C GLU A 217 20.31 -13.21 1.51
N ARG A 218 19.67 -12.74 0.42
CA ARG A 218 18.22 -12.87 0.27
C ARG A 218 17.78 -13.21 -1.16
N VAL A 219 16.93 -14.19 -1.24
CA VAL A 219 16.23 -14.57 -2.46
C VAL A 219 14.92 -13.80 -2.51
N VAL A 220 14.70 -13.02 -3.55
CA VAL A 220 13.40 -12.37 -3.76
C VAL A 220 12.45 -13.35 -4.39
N ALA A 221 11.40 -13.65 -3.66
CA ALA A 221 10.41 -14.63 -4.05
C ALA A 221 9.08 -13.98 -4.46
N PRO A 222 8.29 -14.67 -5.29
CA PRO A 222 6.89 -14.35 -5.46
C PRO A 222 6.18 -14.25 -4.10
N THR A 223 5.33 -13.25 -3.94
CA THR A 223 4.70 -12.86 -2.67
C THR A 223 3.73 -13.89 -2.07
N SER A 224 3.59 -15.07 -2.65
CA SER A 224 2.73 -16.11 -2.11
C SER A 224 3.37 -17.50 -2.11
N VAL A 225 3.11 -18.28 -1.08
CA VAL A 225 3.49 -19.71 -0.98
C VAL A 225 3.00 -20.51 -2.19
N ASN A 226 1.87 -20.15 -2.77
CA ASN A 226 1.34 -20.77 -3.98
C ASN A 226 2.18 -20.45 -5.23
N GLY A 227 2.74 -19.24 -5.33
CA GLY A 227 3.68 -18.85 -6.38
C GLY A 227 4.95 -19.72 -6.35
N TRP A 228 5.52 -19.92 -5.16
CA TRP A 228 6.66 -20.82 -4.96
C TRP A 228 6.35 -22.26 -5.37
N ARG A 229 5.19 -22.77 -4.97
CA ARG A 229 4.76 -24.12 -5.31
C ARG A 229 4.61 -24.30 -6.83
N SER A 230 4.06 -23.31 -7.52
CA SER A 230 3.91 -23.32 -8.97
C SER A 230 5.28 -23.35 -9.66
N ILE A 231 6.19 -22.44 -9.31
CA ILE A 231 7.53 -22.34 -9.87
C ILE A 231 8.31 -23.66 -9.68
N LEU A 232 8.28 -24.23 -8.48
CA LEU A 232 9.03 -25.45 -8.17
C LEU A 232 8.41 -26.71 -8.78
N THR A 233 7.08 -26.75 -9.00
CA THR A 233 6.41 -27.86 -9.71
C THR A 233 6.63 -27.79 -11.22
N GLU A 234 6.59 -26.62 -11.82
CA GLU A 234 6.85 -26.45 -13.25
C GLU A 234 8.27 -26.90 -13.64
N ARG A 235 9.27 -26.64 -12.80
CA ARG A 235 10.64 -27.11 -13.04
C ARG A 235 10.79 -28.63 -12.96
N ALA A 236 9.99 -29.30 -12.15
CA ALA A 236 10.01 -30.78 -12.07
C ALA A 236 9.53 -31.45 -13.36
N GLU A 237 8.75 -30.72 -14.16
CA GLU A 237 8.20 -31.17 -15.45
C GLU A 237 8.99 -30.64 -16.67
N GLY A 238 10.00 -29.81 -16.46
CA GLY A 238 10.98 -29.28 -17.41
C GLY A 238 10.41 -28.50 -18.59
N PRO A 239 10.12 -27.23 -18.49
CA PRO A 239 10.60 -26.28 -19.48
C PRO A 239 10.98 -24.92 -18.96
N SER A 240 11.42 -24.11 -19.87
CA SER A 240 12.03 -22.82 -19.90
C SER A 240 11.59 -21.80 -18.83
N PRO A 241 12.51 -20.93 -18.38
CA PRO A 241 12.19 -19.84 -17.47
C PRO A 241 11.14 -18.91 -18.08
N ILE A 242 10.10 -18.63 -17.32
CA ILE A 242 9.12 -17.59 -17.68
C ILE A 242 9.86 -16.25 -17.61
N MET A 243 10.23 -15.73 -18.75
CA MET A 243 10.65 -14.35 -18.89
C MET A 243 9.39 -13.49 -18.70
N MET A 244 9.21 -12.94 -17.52
CA MET A 244 8.24 -11.88 -17.33
C MET A 244 8.77 -10.63 -18.06
N SER A 245 8.19 -10.37 -19.22
CA SER A 245 8.39 -9.11 -19.93
C SER A 245 7.79 -7.97 -19.09
N SER A 246 8.60 -6.93 -18.95
CA SER A 246 8.29 -5.60 -18.41
C SER A 246 6.97 -5.02 -18.90
#